data_47537f91f00519aa4315c77e2952debf
#
_entry.id   47537f91f00519aa4315c77e2952debf
#
_cell.length_a   1.000
_cell.length_b   1.000
_cell.length_c   1.000
_cell.angle_alpha   90.00
_cell.angle_beta   90.00
_cell.angle_gamma   90.00
#
_symmetry.space_group_name_H-M   'P 1'
#
loop_
_entity.id
_entity.type
_entity.pdbx_description
1 polymer ?
#
loop_
_entity_poly.entity_id
_entity_poly.type
_entity_poly.pdbx_seq_one_letter_code
_entity_poly.pdbx_strand_id
1 'polypeptide(L)'
;MTRPFVKMNGAGNDFVVVNALAAPFTPDADQARAIADRATGQGCDQLIAIEPSDRGDAFMRVWNADGGTVETCGNALRCVGWLLMQANGTDRVVIDTLGGLTTAWRVPGRVGPGDPEGSTIAAQVKVDMGAPRLRWDEIPLAEEMATYGIELQIGPIDAPVIHTPGAVSMGNPHVVFFMDHTPDDAFVRGSGSLIEHHPLFPEGVNVGFAHVLAPDRIRLRVWERGAGLTRACGTGACAALVAAHRRGLTGRSTTVEVDGGELLIEWDEATDHVLMTGPVEIERTGTL
;
A
#
# COMPACT_ATOMS: atom_id res chain seq x y z
N MET A 1 16.40 16.65 23.08
CA MET A 1 16.50 15.23 23.50
C MET A 1 16.70 14.41 22.25
N THR A 2 17.71 13.54 22.22
CA THR A 2 17.93 12.60 21.11
C THR A 2 16.81 11.57 21.08
N ARG A 3 16.18 11.33 19.93
CA ARG A 3 15.05 10.43 19.75
C ARG A 3 15.49 9.22 18.89
N PRO A 4 15.52 8.00 19.46
CA PRO A 4 15.83 6.80 18.68
C PRO A 4 14.79 6.53 17.58
N PHE A 5 15.23 6.05 16.43
CA PHE A 5 14.39 5.56 15.35
C PHE A 5 14.91 4.27 14.74
N VAL A 6 14.04 3.56 14.04
CA VAL A 6 14.38 2.43 13.18
C VAL A 6 14.02 2.81 11.73
N LYS A 7 14.98 2.70 10.84
CA LYS A 7 14.74 2.81 9.39
C LYS A 7 14.34 1.45 8.87
N MET A 8 13.17 1.37 8.22
CA MET A 8 12.57 0.12 7.77
C MET A 8 12.10 0.24 6.32
N ASN A 9 11.92 -0.91 5.67
CA ASN A 9 11.39 -1.01 4.32
C ASN A 9 10.32 -2.10 4.25
N GLY A 10 9.24 -1.82 3.53
CA GLY A 10 8.15 -2.75 3.27
C GLY A 10 7.85 -2.83 1.78
N ALA A 11 8.52 -3.75 1.04
CA ALA A 11 8.36 -3.93 -0.40
C ALA A 11 8.69 -2.67 -1.22
N GLY A 12 9.79 -1.97 -0.87
CA GLY A 12 10.29 -0.81 -1.62
C GLY A 12 9.75 0.55 -1.15
N ASN A 13 8.89 0.58 -0.14
CA ASN A 13 8.43 1.78 0.55
C ASN A 13 9.18 1.91 1.88
N ASP A 14 9.91 3.00 2.11
CA ASP A 14 10.82 3.15 3.23
C ASP A 14 10.32 4.12 4.31
N PHE A 15 10.57 3.77 5.57
CA PHE A 15 10.01 4.43 6.74
C PHE A 15 11.08 4.81 7.76
N VAL A 16 10.93 5.97 8.38
CA VAL A 16 11.57 6.30 9.67
C VAL A 16 10.52 6.06 10.76
N VAL A 17 10.73 5.04 11.60
CA VAL A 17 9.78 4.63 12.64
C VAL A 17 10.29 5.05 14.01
N VAL A 18 9.49 5.84 14.73
CA VAL A 18 9.78 6.36 16.08
C VAL A 18 8.86 5.70 17.09
N ASN A 19 9.43 5.09 18.13
CA ASN A 19 8.65 4.61 19.26
C ASN A 19 8.29 5.79 20.18
N ALA A 20 7.01 6.12 20.26
CA ALA A 20 6.43 7.19 21.06
C ALA A 20 5.54 6.69 22.21
N LEU A 21 5.59 5.38 22.55
CA LEU A 21 4.78 4.78 23.62
C LEU A 21 5.07 5.37 25.00
N ALA A 22 6.35 5.67 25.30
CA ALA A 22 6.77 6.19 26.59
C ALA A 22 6.88 7.71 26.66
N ALA A 23 7.11 8.37 25.51
CA ALA A 23 7.26 9.82 25.41
C ALA A 23 6.67 10.32 24.09
N PRO A 24 5.76 11.32 24.11
CA PRO A 24 5.10 11.83 22.93
C PRO A 24 6.07 12.30 21.83
N PHE A 25 5.69 12.06 20.58
CA PHE A 25 6.40 12.52 19.39
C PHE A 25 5.37 13.07 18.39
N THR A 26 5.27 14.37 18.33
CA THR A 26 4.25 15.10 17.55
C THR A 26 4.91 16.16 16.69
N PRO A 27 5.66 15.76 15.63
CA PRO A 27 6.28 16.72 14.74
C PRO A 27 5.20 17.52 14.00
N ASP A 28 5.46 18.80 13.78
CA ASP A 28 4.70 19.59 12.81
C ASP A 28 5.09 19.22 11.37
N ALA A 29 4.40 19.80 10.39
CA ALA A 29 4.63 19.49 8.98
C ALA A 29 6.05 19.83 8.52
N ASP A 30 6.66 20.93 9.02
CA ASP A 30 8.01 21.33 8.67
C ASP A 30 9.06 20.37 9.25
N GLN A 31 8.85 19.94 10.50
CA GLN A 31 9.70 18.95 11.15
C GLN A 31 9.59 17.57 10.45
N ALA A 32 8.39 17.16 10.09
CA ALA A 32 8.19 15.90 9.35
C ALA A 32 8.91 15.95 7.99
N ARG A 33 8.77 17.06 7.23
CA ARG A 33 9.50 17.25 5.97
C ARG A 33 11.01 17.22 6.15
N ALA A 34 11.53 17.90 7.19
CA ALA A 34 12.97 17.94 7.46
C ALA A 34 13.54 16.56 7.79
N ILE A 35 12.79 15.73 8.54
CA ILE A 35 13.19 14.34 8.84
C ILE A 35 13.15 13.49 7.58
N ALA A 36 12.11 13.64 6.76
CA ALA A 36 11.90 12.84 5.55
C ALA A 36 12.82 13.22 4.39
N ASP A 37 13.43 14.42 4.42
CA ASP A 37 14.30 14.89 3.35
C ASP A 37 15.49 13.95 3.10
N ARG A 38 15.65 13.52 1.83
CA ARG A 38 16.67 12.53 1.46
C ARG A 38 18.08 13.08 1.37
N ALA A 39 18.24 14.41 1.26
CA ALA A 39 19.55 15.05 1.16
C ALA A 39 20.08 15.54 2.51
N THR A 40 19.22 16.05 3.37
CA THR A 40 19.60 16.72 4.63
C THR A 40 19.05 16.06 5.88
N GLY A 41 18.02 15.24 5.76
CA GLY A 41 17.35 14.51 6.85
C GLY A 41 17.75 13.04 6.93
N GLN A 42 16.85 12.23 7.45
CA GLN A 42 17.01 10.76 7.52
C GLN A 42 16.64 10.08 6.20
N GLY A 43 15.87 10.76 5.36
CA GLY A 43 15.40 10.30 4.06
C GLY A 43 14.38 9.16 4.18
N CYS A 44 13.11 9.39 3.87
CA CYS A 44 12.09 8.35 3.83
C CYS A 44 10.88 8.79 3.00
N ASP A 45 10.07 7.82 2.57
CA ASP A 45 8.78 8.09 1.97
C ASP A 45 7.79 8.57 3.03
N GLN A 46 7.84 7.96 4.23
CA GLN A 46 6.95 8.31 5.33
C GLN A 46 7.65 8.24 6.69
N LEU A 47 7.27 9.18 7.57
CA LEU A 47 7.62 9.18 8.98
C LEU A 47 6.48 8.56 9.77
N ILE A 48 6.82 7.63 10.69
CA ILE A 48 5.85 6.87 11.48
C ILE A 48 6.10 7.10 12.97
N ALA A 49 5.04 7.35 13.75
CA ALA A 49 5.08 7.28 15.20
C ALA A 49 4.21 6.12 15.70
N ILE A 50 4.76 5.34 16.64
CA ILE A 50 4.02 4.32 17.38
C ILE A 50 3.62 4.96 18.72
N GLU A 51 2.34 5.30 18.87
CA GLU A 51 1.76 6.02 20.00
C GLU A 51 0.90 5.08 20.86
N PRO A 52 0.59 5.42 22.14
CA PRO A 52 -0.39 4.69 22.94
C PRO A 52 -1.77 4.69 22.27
N SER A 53 -2.54 3.61 22.45
CA SER A 53 -3.93 3.49 22.00
C SER A 53 -4.79 2.88 23.09
N ASP A 54 -6.05 3.33 23.18
CA ASP A 54 -7.07 2.74 24.05
C ASP A 54 -7.87 1.65 23.33
N ARG A 55 -7.64 1.45 22.01
CA ARG A 55 -8.42 0.53 21.17
C ARG A 55 -7.61 -0.65 20.64
N GLY A 56 -6.29 -0.55 20.65
CA GLY A 56 -5.38 -1.57 20.14
C GLY A 56 -4.08 -1.63 20.94
N ASP A 57 -3.14 -2.45 20.47
CA ASP A 57 -1.82 -2.57 21.11
C ASP A 57 -0.99 -1.28 20.97
N ALA A 58 -1.25 -0.51 19.90
CA ALA A 58 -0.68 0.82 19.68
C ALA A 58 -1.48 1.59 18.63
N PHE A 59 -1.30 2.93 18.60
CA PHE A 59 -1.77 3.79 17.52
C PHE A 59 -0.60 4.09 16.56
N MET A 60 -0.81 3.92 15.25
CA MET A 60 0.15 4.27 14.22
C MET A 60 -0.23 5.59 13.55
N ARG A 61 0.61 6.61 13.74
CA ARG A 61 0.48 7.89 13.04
C ARG A 61 1.48 7.95 11.89
N VAL A 62 1.02 8.47 10.75
CA VAL A 62 1.81 8.50 9.52
C VAL A 62 1.84 9.91 8.94
N TRP A 63 3.04 10.38 8.58
CA TRP A 63 3.26 11.59 7.80
C TRP A 63 3.96 11.24 6.49
N ASN A 64 3.49 11.80 5.40
CA ASN A 64 4.19 11.77 4.12
C ASN A 64 5.44 12.65 4.14
N ALA A 65 6.31 12.49 3.16
CA ALA A 65 7.51 13.30 3.01
C ALA A 65 7.23 14.81 2.81
N ASP A 66 6.03 15.18 2.39
CA ASP A 66 5.57 16.58 2.30
C ASP A 66 5.07 17.17 3.63
N GLY A 67 5.06 16.36 4.70
CA GLY A 67 4.58 16.72 6.02
C GLY A 67 3.08 16.55 6.24
N GLY A 68 2.32 16.15 5.23
CA GLY A 68 0.89 15.84 5.34
C GLY A 68 0.65 14.53 6.09
N THR A 69 -0.42 14.43 6.86
CA THR A 69 -0.83 13.18 7.54
C THR A 69 -1.69 12.32 6.62
N VAL A 70 -1.56 10.99 6.75
CA VAL A 70 -2.39 10.01 6.03
C VAL A 70 -3.11 9.10 7.00
N GLU A 71 -4.26 8.58 6.58
CA GLU A 71 -5.13 7.76 7.44
C GLU A 71 -4.48 6.42 7.79
N THR A 72 -3.85 5.76 6.81
CA THR A 72 -3.17 4.47 6.99
C THR A 72 -2.21 4.19 5.84
N CYS A 73 -1.27 3.27 6.08
CA CYS A 73 -0.35 2.76 5.06
C CYS A 73 -0.11 1.27 5.30
N GLY A 74 -0.57 0.41 4.39
CA GLY A 74 -0.47 -1.05 4.53
C GLY A 74 0.98 -1.55 4.64
N ASN A 75 1.92 -0.91 3.92
CA ASN A 75 3.34 -1.25 4.00
C ASN A 75 3.92 -0.89 5.37
N ALA A 76 3.55 0.28 5.92
CA ALA A 76 3.95 0.70 7.27
C ALA A 76 3.34 -0.21 8.35
N LEU A 77 2.08 -0.66 8.19
CA LEU A 77 1.42 -1.59 9.11
C LEU A 77 2.21 -2.89 9.30
N ARG A 78 2.81 -3.44 8.22
CA ARG A 78 3.67 -4.62 8.35
C ARG A 78 4.90 -4.34 9.21
N CYS A 79 5.57 -3.21 8.99
CA CYS A 79 6.77 -2.81 9.73
C CYS A 79 6.46 -2.55 11.22
N VAL A 80 5.42 -1.76 11.50
CA VAL A 80 4.96 -1.47 12.87
C VAL A 80 4.47 -2.73 13.56
N GLY A 81 3.67 -3.56 12.87
CA GLY A 81 3.18 -4.83 13.38
C GLY A 81 4.32 -5.76 13.80
N TRP A 82 5.36 -5.86 12.98
CA TRP A 82 6.55 -6.65 13.33
C TRP A 82 7.26 -6.12 14.57
N LEU A 83 7.48 -4.78 14.67
CA LEU A 83 8.12 -4.18 15.84
C LEU A 83 7.32 -4.43 17.13
N LEU A 84 6.00 -4.29 17.07
CA LEU A 84 5.11 -4.55 18.22
C LEU A 84 5.12 -6.03 18.60
N MET A 85 5.04 -6.94 17.63
CA MET A 85 5.12 -8.39 17.90
C MET A 85 6.45 -8.78 18.54
N GLN A 86 7.58 -8.19 18.10
CA GLN A 86 8.88 -8.41 18.74
C GLN A 86 8.90 -7.89 20.18
N ALA A 87 8.39 -6.67 20.42
CA ALA A 87 8.38 -6.06 21.75
C ALA A 87 7.47 -6.81 22.74
N ASN A 88 6.32 -7.29 22.28
CA ASN A 88 5.30 -7.95 23.10
C ASN A 88 5.52 -9.47 23.23
N GLY A 89 6.40 -10.08 22.44
CA GLY A 89 6.57 -11.52 22.40
C GLY A 89 5.36 -12.28 21.86
N THR A 90 4.60 -11.68 20.90
CA THR A 90 3.38 -12.23 20.32
C THR A 90 3.53 -12.41 18.82
N ASP A 91 2.66 -13.22 18.21
CA ASP A 91 2.58 -13.40 16.76
C ASP A 91 1.40 -12.65 16.13
N ARG A 92 0.67 -11.87 16.93
CA ARG A 92 -0.49 -11.08 16.51
C ARG A 92 -0.55 -9.78 17.31
N VAL A 93 -0.87 -8.67 16.63
CA VAL A 93 -1.13 -7.38 17.25
C VAL A 93 -2.29 -6.68 16.53
N VAL A 94 -3.00 -5.82 17.27
CA VAL A 94 -4.02 -4.92 16.76
C VAL A 94 -3.48 -3.50 16.74
N ILE A 95 -3.46 -2.87 15.57
CA ILE A 95 -2.95 -1.53 15.37
C ILE A 95 -4.12 -0.58 15.10
N ASP A 96 -4.17 0.49 15.86
CA ASP A 96 -5.11 1.57 15.66
C ASP A 96 -4.52 2.61 14.70
N THR A 97 -5.33 3.16 13.79
CA THR A 97 -4.93 4.19 12.82
C THR A 97 -6.06 5.19 12.64
N LEU A 98 -5.82 6.30 11.95
CA LEU A 98 -6.90 7.22 11.56
C LEU A 98 -7.94 6.54 10.67
N GLY A 99 -7.54 5.53 9.89
CA GLY A 99 -8.44 4.72 9.05
C GLY A 99 -9.18 3.61 9.81
N GLY A 100 -8.91 3.42 11.12
CA GLY A 100 -9.54 2.40 11.95
C GLY A 100 -8.58 1.35 12.50
N LEU A 101 -9.17 0.32 13.12
CA LEU A 101 -8.42 -0.82 13.67
C LEU A 101 -8.05 -1.80 12.57
N THR A 102 -6.84 -2.29 12.62
CA THR A 102 -6.37 -3.37 11.76
C THR A 102 -5.57 -4.40 12.55
N THR A 103 -5.45 -5.60 12.02
CA THR A 103 -4.67 -6.68 12.66
C THR A 103 -3.48 -7.04 11.79
N ALA A 104 -2.33 -7.25 12.43
CA ALA A 104 -1.13 -7.79 11.80
C ALA A 104 -0.76 -9.13 12.44
N TRP A 105 -0.27 -10.06 11.63
CA TRP A 105 0.18 -11.40 12.05
C TRP A 105 1.56 -11.69 11.49
N ARG A 106 2.40 -12.34 12.28
CA ARG A 106 3.63 -12.96 11.82
C ARG A 106 3.28 -14.18 10.96
N VAL A 107 3.94 -14.34 9.82
CA VAL A 107 3.84 -15.54 8.99
C VAL A 107 5.02 -16.45 9.30
N PRO A 108 4.83 -17.62 9.96
CA PRO A 108 5.92 -18.53 10.31
C PRO A 108 6.61 -19.10 9.07
N GLY A 109 7.95 -19.25 9.13
CA GLY A 109 8.73 -20.01 8.15
C GLY A 109 8.90 -19.39 6.76
N ARG A 110 8.37 -18.20 6.52
CA ARG A 110 8.65 -17.42 5.32
C ARG A 110 9.67 -16.31 5.60
N VAL A 111 10.90 -16.69 5.80
CA VAL A 111 12.07 -16.02 5.24
C VAL A 111 12.08 -16.51 3.80
N GLY A 112 12.15 -15.64 2.79
CA GLY A 112 11.88 -16.02 1.41
C GLY A 112 12.71 -17.24 0.96
N PRO A 113 12.18 -18.16 0.13
CA PRO A 113 12.96 -19.27 -0.39
C PRO A 113 14.05 -18.70 -1.30
N GLY A 114 15.30 -18.77 -0.83
CA GLY A 114 16.47 -18.31 -1.57
C GLY A 114 17.04 -16.98 -1.10
N ASP A 115 16.73 -16.52 0.13
CA ASP A 115 17.42 -15.37 0.70
C ASP A 115 18.92 -15.69 0.80
N PRO A 116 19.79 -14.96 0.07
CA PRO A 116 21.22 -15.13 0.20
C PRO A 116 21.65 -14.81 1.64
N GLU A 117 22.71 -15.46 2.12
CA GLU A 117 23.37 -15.05 3.37
C GLU A 117 23.59 -13.52 3.32
N GLY A 118 22.95 -12.77 4.23
CA GLY A 118 22.98 -11.32 4.28
C GLY A 118 21.66 -10.61 3.87
N SER A 119 20.54 -11.35 3.71
CA SER A 119 19.23 -10.75 3.49
C SER A 119 18.86 -9.78 4.62
N THR A 120 18.38 -8.58 4.25
CA THR A 120 17.84 -7.58 5.17
C THR A 120 16.39 -7.86 5.59
N ILE A 121 15.77 -8.91 5.00
CA ILE A 121 14.38 -9.30 5.31
C ILE A 121 14.34 -9.90 6.72
N ALA A 122 13.69 -9.18 7.65
CA ALA A 122 13.52 -9.60 9.03
C ALA A 122 12.37 -10.60 9.19
N ALA A 123 11.29 -10.47 8.41
CA ALA A 123 10.10 -11.31 8.50
C ALA A 123 9.16 -11.13 7.29
N GLN A 124 8.19 -12.04 7.21
CA GLN A 124 6.96 -11.85 6.44
C GLN A 124 5.82 -11.52 7.42
N VAL A 125 5.05 -10.49 7.13
CA VAL A 125 3.93 -10.05 7.96
C VAL A 125 2.68 -9.95 7.10
N LYS A 126 1.58 -10.54 7.60
CA LYS A 126 0.24 -10.44 7.04
C LYS A 126 -0.49 -9.30 7.75
N VAL A 127 -1.20 -8.46 7.01
CA VAL A 127 -2.07 -7.40 7.55
C VAL A 127 -3.47 -7.49 6.95
N ASP A 128 -4.47 -7.17 7.75
CA ASP A 128 -5.86 -7.03 7.32
C ASP A 128 -6.06 -5.63 6.73
N MET A 129 -6.42 -5.59 5.45
CA MET A 129 -6.65 -4.34 4.71
C MET A 129 -8.12 -3.94 4.69
N GLY A 130 -9.00 -4.72 5.37
CA GLY A 130 -10.44 -4.52 5.40
C GLY A 130 -11.17 -5.02 4.15
N ALA A 131 -12.47 -4.86 4.14
CA ALA A 131 -13.31 -5.24 3.00
C ALA A 131 -13.21 -4.21 1.86
N PRO A 132 -13.15 -4.67 0.60
CA PRO A 132 -13.17 -3.77 -0.55
C PRO A 132 -14.56 -3.13 -0.70
N ARG A 133 -14.61 -1.84 -1.02
CA ARG A 133 -15.85 -1.15 -1.37
C ARG A 133 -16.03 -1.20 -2.88
N LEU A 134 -17.18 -1.66 -3.32
CA LEU A 134 -17.40 -2.01 -4.73
C LEU A 134 -18.55 -1.24 -5.37
N ARG A 135 -19.27 -0.43 -4.60
CA ARG A 135 -20.31 0.44 -5.13
C ARG A 135 -19.68 1.72 -5.68
N TRP A 136 -20.26 2.26 -6.73
CA TRP A 136 -19.77 3.45 -7.40
C TRP A 136 -19.67 4.67 -6.47
N ASP A 137 -20.64 4.87 -5.57
CA ASP A 137 -20.68 5.96 -4.58
C ASP A 137 -19.67 5.79 -3.44
N GLU A 138 -19.19 4.57 -3.17
CA GLU A 138 -18.17 4.27 -2.18
C GLU A 138 -16.73 4.37 -2.74
N ILE A 139 -16.60 4.42 -4.08
CA ILE A 139 -15.29 4.52 -4.78
C ILE A 139 -14.82 5.96 -5.04
N PRO A 140 -15.44 6.98 -4.79
CA PRO A 140 -16.56 7.78 -5.25
C PRO A 140 -16.44 8.18 -6.74
N LEU A 141 -17.16 7.50 -7.60
CA LEU A 141 -17.29 7.85 -9.01
C LEU A 141 -18.28 9.00 -9.17
N ALA A 142 -18.13 9.77 -10.25
CA ALA A 142 -19.01 10.93 -10.53
C ALA A 142 -20.47 10.55 -10.82
N GLU A 143 -20.69 9.29 -11.27
CA GLU A 143 -22.04 8.81 -11.63
C GLU A 143 -22.14 7.30 -11.45
N GLU A 144 -23.37 6.78 -11.41
CA GLU A 144 -23.65 5.35 -11.27
C GLU A 144 -23.17 4.56 -12.49
N MET A 145 -22.33 3.55 -12.25
CA MET A 145 -21.87 2.63 -13.27
C MET A 145 -21.45 1.29 -12.68
N ALA A 146 -21.33 0.28 -13.56
CA ALA A 146 -20.88 -1.06 -13.20
C ALA A 146 -19.37 -1.06 -12.91
N THR A 147 -18.98 -1.14 -11.65
CA THR A 147 -17.59 -0.97 -11.20
C THR A 147 -16.64 -2.11 -11.54
N TYR A 148 -17.14 -3.27 -12.00
CA TYR A 148 -16.27 -4.34 -12.51
C TYR A 148 -15.63 -4.00 -13.87
N GLY A 149 -16.18 -2.98 -14.59
CA GLY A 149 -15.65 -2.49 -15.85
C GLY A 149 -16.33 -1.17 -16.22
N ILE A 150 -15.74 -0.04 -15.82
CA ILE A 150 -16.28 1.30 -16.08
C ILE A 150 -16.02 1.74 -17.51
N GLU A 151 -16.89 2.60 -18.06
CA GLU A 151 -16.76 3.15 -19.41
C GLU A 151 -15.69 4.25 -19.46
N LEU A 152 -14.44 3.84 -19.44
CA LEU A 152 -13.28 4.72 -19.55
C LEU A 152 -12.26 4.12 -20.51
N GLN A 153 -11.74 4.93 -21.44
CA GLN A 153 -10.68 4.52 -22.35
C GLN A 153 -9.72 5.67 -22.64
N ILE A 154 -8.51 5.32 -23.01
CA ILE A 154 -7.47 6.25 -23.49
C ILE A 154 -7.06 5.81 -24.90
N GLY A 155 -7.00 6.78 -25.80
CA GLY A 155 -6.67 6.54 -27.22
C GLY A 155 -7.90 6.75 -28.14
N PRO A 156 -7.77 6.38 -29.44
CA PRO A 156 -8.85 6.47 -30.40
C PRO A 156 -10.07 5.63 -30.00
N ILE A 157 -11.27 6.07 -30.31
CA ILE A 157 -12.52 5.39 -29.94
C ILE A 157 -12.59 3.97 -30.51
N ASP A 158 -12.11 3.77 -31.72
CA ASP A 158 -12.13 2.51 -32.47
C ASP A 158 -10.90 1.63 -32.25
N ALA A 159 -9.86 2.17 -31.58
CA ALA A 159 -8.63 1.46 -31.27
C ALA A 159 -8.01 1.98 -29.96
N PRO A 160 -8.68 1.81 -28.79
CA PRO A 160 -8.18 2.33 -27.53
C PRO A 160 -6.88 1.64 -27.12
N VAL A 161 -5.97 2.41 -26.53
CA VAL A 161 -4.70 1.90 -26.01
C VAL A 161 -4.93 1.13 -24.70
N ILE A 162 -5.80 1.67 -23.85
CA ILE A 162 -6.32 1.02 -22.63
C ILE A 162 -7.79 1.36 -22.46
N HIS A 163 -8.57 0.44 -21.90
CA HIS A 163 -10.02 0.63 -21.77
C HIS A 163 -10.61 -0.21 -20.65
N THR A 164 -11.83 0.14 -20.27
CA THR A 164 -12.73 -0.63 -19.41
C THR A 164 -12.05 -1.12 -18.12
N PRO A 165 -11.48 -0.23 -17.29
CA PRO A 165 -10.84 -0.64 -16.05
C PRO A 165 -11.84 -1.08 -15.00
N GLY A 166 -11.41 -1.93 -14.07
CA GLY A 166 -12.17 -2.22 -12.84
C GLY A 166 -11.95 -1.11 -11.81
N ALA A 167 -13.00 -0.70 -11.10
CA ALA A 167 -12.93 0.28 -10.02
C ALA A 167 -13.18 -0.39 -8.65
N VAL A 168 -12.34 -0.05 -7.65
CA VAL A 168 -12.35 -0.60 -6.29
C VAL A 168 -11.88 0.47 -5.31
N SER A 169 -12.50 0.56 -4.13
CA SER A 169 -11.94 1.33 -3.01
C SER A 169 -11.43 0.41 -1.93
N MET A 170 -10.19 0.60 -1.51
CA MET A 170 -9.56 -0.03 -0.33
C MET A 170 -9.40 0.97 0.81
N GLY A 171 -10.40 1.88 0.98
CA GLY A 171 -10.31 3.07 1.80
C GLY A 171 -9.84 4.31 1.02
N ASN A 172 -9.24 4.08 -0.15
CA ASN A 172 -8.91 5.08 -1.15
C ASN A 172 -9.29 4.55 -2.55
N PRO A 173 -9.67 5.43 -3.51
CA PRO A 173 -10.15 5.00 -4.82
C PRO A 173 -9.03 4.47 -5.71
N HIS A 174 -9.31 3.34 -6.37
CA HIS A 174 -8.44 2.72 -7.36
C HIS A 174 -9.20 2.41 -8.65
N VAL A 175 -8.53 2.59 -9.77
CA VAL A 175 -8.94 2.09 -11.08
C VAL A 175 -7.83 1.21 -11.64
N VAL A 176 -8.17 0.01 -12.13
CA VAL A 176 -7.20 -1.00 -12.57
C VAL A 176 -7.46 -1.37 -14.02
N PHE A 177 -6.52 -1.00 -14.89
CA PHE A 177 -6.49 -1.41 -16.30
C PHE A 177 -5.76 -2.73 -16.44
N PHE A 178 -6.33 -3.66 -17.20
CA PHE A 178 -5.68 -4.93 -17.54
C PHE A 178 -5.05 -4.84 -18.91
N MET A 179 -3.76 -5.20 -18.97
CA MET A 179 -2.92 -5.08 -20.16
C MET A 179 -2.32 -6.45 -20.52
N ASP A 180 -1.95 -6.63 -21.78
CA ASP A 180 -1.28 -7.83 -22.29
C ASP A 180 0.26 -7.79 -22.11
N HIS A 181 0.79 -6.67 -21.61
CA HIS A 181 2.21 -6.48 -21.31
C HIS A 181 2.40 -5.53 -20.13
N THR A 182 3.57 -5.53 -19.53
CA THR A 182 3.93 -4.57 -18.46
C THR A 182 4.33 -3.24 -19.12
N PRO A 183 3.65 -2.12 -18.78
CA PRO A 183 3.98 -0.82 -19.37
C PRO A 183 5.29 -0.26 -18.82
N ASP A 184 5.94 0.60 -19.61
CA ASP A 184 7.13 1.34 -19.18
C ASP A 184 6.78 2.59 -18.34
N ASP A 185 7.81 3.26 -17.82
CA ASP A 185 7.66 4.47 -16.98
C ASP A 185 6.97 5.61 -17.72
N ALA A 186 7.27 5.81 -19.00
CA ALA A 186 6.72 6.90 -19.78
C ALA A 186 5.21 6.73 -19.96
N PHE A 187 4.76 5.49 -20.23
CA PHE A 187 3.36 5.15 -20.35
C PHE A 187 2.61 5.35 -19.01
N VAL A 188 3.17 4.83 -17.90
CA VAL A 188 2.54 4.95 -16.57
C VAL A 188 2.43 6.42 -16.16
N ARG A 189 3.47 7.22 -16.37
CA ARG A 189 3.46 8.66 -16.05
C ARG A 189 2.46 9.43 -16.91
N GLY A 190 2.44 9.19 -18.20
CA GLY A 190 1.55 9.88 -19.14
C GLY A 190 0.08 9.53 -18.92
N SER A 191 -0.26 8.23 -18.92
CA SER A 191 -1.63 7.77 -18.74
C SER A 191 -2.12 7.94 -17.30
N GLY A 192 -1.27 7.67 -16.30
CA GLY A 192 -1.61 7.79 -14.89
C GLY A 192 -1.99 9.21 -14.50
N SER A 193 -1.16 10.21 -14.85
CA SER A 193 -1.44 11.62 -14.54
C SER A 193 -2.71 12.15 -15.21
N LEU A 194 -3.02 11.65 -16.41
CA LEU A 194 -4.24 12.04 -17.13
C LEU A 194 -5.49 11.44 -16.47
N ILE A 195 -5.41 10.17 -16.03
CA ILE A 195 -6.55 9.46 -15.45
C ILE A 195 -6.81 9.91 -14.01
N GLU A 196 -5.76 10.19 -13.22
CA GLU A 196 -5.87 10.67 -11.84
C GLU A 196 -6.89 11.79 -11.68
N HIS A 197 -6.91 12.74 -12.63
CA HIS A 197 -7.75 13.92 -12.62
C HIS A 197 -8.91 13.86 -13.62
N HIS A 198 -9.25 12.66 -14.10
CA HIS A 198 -10.36 12.50 -15.04
C HIS A 198 -11.70 12.86 -14.34
N PRO A 199 -12.65 13.52 -15.01
CA PRO A 199 -13.94 13.96 -14.43
C PRO A 199 -14.77 12.83 -13.78
N LEU A 200 -14.57 11.58 -14.17
CA LEU A 200 -15.19 10.43 -13.51
C LEU A 200 -14.72 10.22 -12.06
N PHE A 201 -13.60 10.82 -11.66
CA PHE A 201 -13.00 10.71 -10.33
C PHE A 201 -12.90 12.09 -9.67
N PRO A 202 -13.98 12.65 -9.11
CA PRO A 202 -13.99 14.01 -8.58
C PRO A 202 -13.01 14.23 -7.42
N GLU A 203 -12.61 13.16 -6.73
CA GLU A 203 -11.61 13.19 -5.65
C GLU A 203 -10.21 12.73 -6.11
N GLY A 204 -10.01 12.52 -7.42
CA GLY A 204 -8.84 11.87 -7.97
C GLY A 204 -8.81 10.37 -7.68
N VAL A 205 -7.92 9.62 -8.36
CA VAL A 205 -7.87 8.17 -8.28
C VAL A 205 -6.43 7.65 -8.39
N ASN A 206 -6.14 6.53 -7.72
CA ASN A 206 -4.93 5.74 -7.95
C ASN A 206 -5.13 4.87 -9.20
N VAL A 207 -4.16 4.85 -10.10
CA VAL A 207 -4.27 4.15 -11.39
C VAL A 207 -3.33 2.96 -11.41
N GLY A 208 -3.89 1.75 -11.40
CA GLY A 208 -3.17 0.50 -11.55
C GLY A 208 -3.13 0.03 -13.00
N PHE A 209 -1.95 -0.36 -13.45
CA PHE A 209 -1.72 -1.02 -14.74
C PHE A 209 -1.27 -2.45 -14.46
N ALA A 210 -2.18 -3.41 -14.67
CA ALA A 210 -2.02 -4.81 -14.29
C ALA A 210 -1.81 -5.69 -15.52
N HIS A 211 -0.72 -6.44 -15.55
CA HIS A 211 -0.48 -7.52 -16.51
C HIS A 211 -0.65 -8.85 -15.77
N VAL A 212 -1.67 -9.62 -16.13
CA VAL A 212 -1.92 -10.95 -15.56
C VAL A 212 -0.97 -11.95 -16.20
N LEU A 213 0.06 -12.34 -15.46
CA LEU A 213 1.10 -13.26 -15.93
C LEU A 213 0.63 -14.72 -15.86
N ALA A 214 -0.18 -15.04 -14.84
CA ALA A 214 -0.77 -16.35 -14.59
C ALA A 214 -2.03 -16.19 -13.70
N PRO A 215 -2.87 -17.21 -13.55
CA PRO A 215 -4.06 -17.14 -12.68
C PRO A 215 -3.77 -16.79 -11.20
N ASP A 216 -2.53 -16.98 -10.76
CA ASP A 216 -2.03 -16.72 -9.42
C ASP A 216 -0.92 -15.64 -9.37
N ARG A 217 -0.69 -14.90 -10.49
CA ARG A 217 0.41 -13.94 -10.59
C ARG A 217 0.04 -12.73 -11.45
N ILE A 218 0.17 -11.54 -10.86
CA ILE A 218 -0.06 -10.26 -11.52
C ILE A 218 1.21 -9.40 -11.40
N ARG A 219 1.67 -8.82 -12.51
CA ARG A 219 2.63 -7.73 -12.51
C ARG A 219 1.87 -6.40 -12.50
N LEU A 220 2.12 -5.55 -11.50
CA LEU A 220 1.40 -4.31 -11.28
C LEU A 220 2.35 -3.12 -11.25
N ARG A 221 1.97 -2.06 -11.94
CA ARG A 221 2.56 -0.73 -11.82
C ARG A 221 1.48 0.27 -11.42
N VAL A 222 1.79 1.20 -10.51
CA VAL A 222 0.80 2.12 -9.97
C VAL A 222 1.27 3.56 -10.09
N TRP A 223 0.37 4.39 -10.59
CA TRP A 223 0.41 5.83 -10.43
C TRP A 223 -0.47 6.18 -9.23
N GLU A 224 0.12 6.63 -8.13
CA GLU A 224 -0.62 6.97 -6.91
C GLU A 224 -1.10 8.43 -6.94
N ARG A 225 -2.32 8.64 -6.50
CA ARG A 225 -2.95 9.94 -6.36
C ARG A 225 -2.10 10.87 -5.50
N GLY A 226 -1.67 12.01 -6.04
CA GLY A 226 -0.83 12.99 -5.38
C GLY A 226 0.64 12.63 -5.19
N ALA A 227 1.05 11.38 -5.51
CA ALA A 227 2.44 10.93 -5.34
C ALA A 227 3.11 10.52 -6.66
N GLY A 228 2.33 10.17 -7.69
CA GLY A 228 2.84 9.78 -8.99
C GLY A 228 3.25 8.31 -9.08
N LEU A 229 4.22 7.99 -9.94
CA LEU A 229 4.72 6.63 -10.08
C LEU A 229 5.54 6.24 -8.85
N THR A 230 5.06 5.25 -8.11
CA THR A 230 5.69 4.70 -6.90
C THR A 230 6.20 3.28 -7.12
N ARG A 231 7.10 2.83 -6.24
CA ARG A 231 7.66 1.47 -6.33
C ARG A 231 6.75 0.40 -5.77
N ALA A 232 5.85 0.78 -4.83
CA ALA A 232 4.88 -0.15 -4.24
C ALA A 232 3.68 0.61 -3.68
N CYS A 233 2.48 0.15 -4.01
CA CYS A 233 1.22 0.59 -3.46
C CYS A 233 0.46 -0.61 -2.90
N GLY A 234 0.38 -0.74 -1.57
CA GLY A 234 -0.27 -1.88 -0.92
C GLY A 234 -1.76 -1.96 -1.23
N THR A 235 -2.49 -0.84 -1.13
CA THR A 235 -3.91 -0.76 -1.50
C THR A 235 -4.13 -0.98 -3.00
N GLY A 236 -3.18 -0.54 -3.84
CA GLY A 236 -3.20 -0.81 -5.29
C GLY A 236 -3.05 -2.30 -5.60
N ALA A 237 -2.18 -3.03 -4.88
CA ALA A 237 -2.06 -4.48 -5.02
C ALA A 237 -3.35 -5.21 -4.61
N CYS A 238 -3.98 -4.79 -3.50
CA CYS A 238 -5.28 -5.29 -3.06
C CYS A 238 -6.38 -5.04 -4.10
N ALA A 239 -6.47 -3.81 -4.61
CA ALA A 239 -7.43 -3.43 -5.64
C ALA A 239 -7.22 -4.22 -6.95
N ALA A 240 -5.97 -4.50 -7.32
CA ALA A 240 -5.63 -5.27 -8.52
C ALA A 240 -6.15 -6.72 -8.43
N LEU A 241 -5.95 -7.40 -7.28
CA LEU A 241 -6.53 -8.74 -7.07
C LEU A 241 -8.05 -8.70 -7.13
N VAL A 242 -8.70 -7.79 -6.38
CA VAL A 242 -10.16 -7.69 -6.32
C VAL A 242 -10.75 -7.44 -7.71
N ALA A 243 -10.18 -6.50 -8.47
CA ALA A 243 -10.63 -6.22 -9.82
C ALA A 243 -10.40 -7.40 -10.79
N ALA A 244 -9.24 -8.08 -10.69
CA ALA A 244 -8.91 -9.25 -11.50
C ALA A 244 -9.86 -10.43 -11.21
N HIS A 245 -10.10 -10.72 -9.93
CA HIS A 245 -11.02 -11.80 -9.52
C HIS A 245 -12.45 -11.53 -10.00
N ARG A 246 -12.97 -10.30 -9.84
CA ARG A 246 -14.31 -9.90 -10.31
C ARG A 246 -14.50 -10.05 -11.82
N ARG A 247 -13.39 -10.05 -12.58
CA ARG A 247 -13.38 -10.28 -14.03
C ARG A 247 -13.08 -11.72 -14.42
N GLY A 248 -12.89 -12.62 -13.45
CA GLY A 248 -12.56 -14.02 -13.70
C GLY A 248 -11.14 -14.26 -14.22
N LEU A 249 -10.23 -13.29 -14.05
CA LEU A 249 -8.84 -13.37 -14.52
C LEU A 249 -7.93 -14.11 -13.54
N THR A 250 -8.27 -14.08 -12.23
CA THR A 250 -7.52 -14.75 -11.16
C THR A 250 -8.45 -15.40 -10.14
N GLY A 251 -7.88 -16.27 -9.28
CA GLY A 251 -8.52 -16.72 -8.05
C GLY A 251 -8.60 -15.62 -7.01
N ARG A 252 -8.99 -16.00 -5.77
CA ARG A 252 -9.03 -15.11 -4.59
C ARG A 252 -7.67 -14.96 -3.90
N SER A 253 -6.61 -15.58 -4.40
CA SER A 253 -5.25 -15.49 -3.87
C SER A 253 -4.28 -15.34 -5.03
N THR A 254 -3.42 -14.33 -4.97
CA THR A 254 -2.52 -13.98 -6.09
C THR A 254 -1.26 -13.31 -5.55
N THR A 255 -0.10 -13.68 -6.08
CA THR A 255 1.13 -12.91 -5.90
C THR A 255 1.11 -11.70 -6.83
N VAL A 256 1.19 -10.51 -6.24
CA VAL A 256 1.29 -9.24 -6.99
C VAL A 256 2.73 -8.76 -6.96
N GLU A 257 3.37 -8.75 -8.13
CA GLU A 257 4.71 -8.20 -8.33
C GLU A 257 4.62 -6.69 -8.56
N VAL A 258 5.21 -5.91 -7.67
CA VAL A 258 5.41 -4.46 -7.81
C VAL A 258 6.89 -4.14 -8.03
N ASP A 259 7.25 -2.89 -8.36
CA ASP A 259 8.66 -2.52 -8.59
C ASP A 259 9.53 -2.68 -7.33
N GLY A 260 8.93 -2.68 -6.15
CA GLY A 260 9.61 -2.83 -4.86
C GLY A 260 9.68 -4.26 -4.32
N GLY A 261 9.04 -5.24 -4.95
CA GLY A 261 9.04 -6.62 -4.48
C GLY A 261 7.72 -7.37 -4.75
N GLU A 262 7.48 -8.43 -4.02
CA GLU A 262 6.28 -9.26 -4.15
C GLU A 262 5.39 -9.14 -2.91
N LEU A 263 4.08 -9.11 -3.15
CA LEU A 263 3.04 -9.12 -2.14
C LEU A 263 2.08 -10.29 -2.43
N LEU A 264 1.82 -11.14 -1.44
CA LEU A 264 0.73 -12.11 -1.55
C LEU A 264 -0.55 -11.45 -1.08
N ILE A 265 -1.53 -11.37 -1.96
CA ILE A 265 -2.85 -10.79 -1.68
C ILE A 265 -3.88 -11.92 -1.67
N GLU A 266 -4.73 -11.93 -0.63
CA GLU A 266 -5.78 -12.92 -0.44
C GLU A 266 -7.10 -12.20 -0.15
N TRP A 267 -8.14 -12.44 -0.91
CA TRP A 267 -9.50 -11.95 -0.62
C TRP A 267 -10.29 -13.07 0.06
N ASP A 268 -10.34 -13.00 1.39
CA ASP A 268 -10.95 -14.05 2.22
C ASP A 268 -12.46 -14.09 2.02
N GLU A 269 -12.97 -15.26 1.64
CA GLU A 269 -14.38 -15.46 1.37
C GLU A 269 -15.25 -15.42 2.63
N ALA A 270 -14.70 -15.81 3.78
CA ALA A 270 -15.46 -15.90 5.04
C ALA A 270 -15.70 -14.53 5.68
N THR A 271 -14.72 -13.64 5.58
CA THR A 271 -14.74 -12.30 6.20
C THR A 271 -15.02 -11.19 5.21
N ASP A 272 -14.88 -11.45 3.92
CA ASP A 272 -14.86 -10.47 2.83
C ASP A 272 -13.70 -9.47 2.93
N HIS A 273 -12.70 -9.73 3.79
CA HIS A 273 -11.53 -8.87 3.94
C HIS A 273 -10.42 -9.24 2.95
N VAL A 274 -9.67 -8.24 2.55
CA VAL A 274 -8.44 -8.42 1.78
C VAL A 274 -7.26 -8.46 2.73
N LEU A 275 -6.49 -9.54 2.66
CA LEU A 275 -5.29 -9.76 3.47
C LEU A 275 -4.05 -9.55 2.59
N MET A 276 -3.07 -8.81 3.08
CA MET A 276 -1.83 -8.53 2.37
C MET A 276 -0.64 -9.06 3.17
N THR A 277 0.10 -10.00 2.59
CA THR A 277 1.36 -10.52 3.14
C THR A 277 2.54 -9.98 2.35
N GLY A 278 3.57 -9.51 3.04
CA GLY A 278 4.78 -9.02 2.39
C GLY A 278 5.97 -8.91 3.34
N PRO A 279 7.16 -8.61 2.80
CA PRO A 279 8.40 -8.53 3.55
C PRO A 279 8.42 -7.32 4.48
N VAL A 280 9.21 -7.46 5.55
CA VAL A 280 9.65 -6.39 6.45
C VAL A 280 11.16 -6.44 6.52
N GLU A 281 11.81 -5.30 6.25
CA GLU A 281 13.25 -5.16 6.29
C GLU A 281 13.65 -4.09 7.30
N ILE A 282 14.78 -4.32 8.00
CA ILE A 282 15.43 -3.30 8.83
C ILE A 282 16.66 -2.82 8.06
N GLU A 283 16.69 -1.54 7.72
CA GLU A 283 17.84 -0.95 7.04
C GLU A 283 18.91 -0.48 8.02
N ARG A 284 18.49 0.25 9.06
CA ARG A 284 19.38 0.78 10.12
C ARG A 284 18.62 1.30 11.33
N THR A 285 19.34 1.54 12.40
CA THR A 285 18.87 2.32 13.56
C THR A 285 19.64 3.64 13.64
N GLY A 286 19.08 4.64 14.33
CA GLY A 286 19.71 5.94 14.50
C GLY A 286 18.99 6.81 15.54
N THR A 287 19.36 8.08 15.58
CA THR A 287 18.73 9.10 16.43
C THR A 287 18.39 10.34 15.60
N LEU A 288 17.23 10.95 15.91
CA LEU A 288 16.80 12.25 15.39
C LEU A 288 17.44 13.37 16.19
#